data_1834cf71261b7c85bbaf7903743324d9
#
_entry.id   1834cf71261b7c85bbaf7903743324d9
#
_cell.length_a   1.000
_cell.length_b   1.000
_cell.length_c   1.000
_cell.angle_alpha   90.00
_cell.angle_beta   90.00
_cell.angle_gamma   90.00
#
_symmetry.space_group_name_H-M   'P 1'
#
loop_
_entity.id
_entity.type
_entity.pdbx_description
1 polymer ?
#
loop_
_entity_poly.entity_id
_entity_poly.type
_entity_poly.pdbx_seq_one_letter_code
_entity_poly.pdbx_strand_id
1 'polypeptide(L)'
;IRYPQWVAKGKLRVKLNGKALRVAGVPGEYVTITRAWKSGDKVDVTLPMTTRLEQMPDQSNYYAVLHGPIVLAAKTQPFANEKLNYFADDTRMGHIAQGQVCPLESSPLFVSDEQDFMRRIKPVKGQPLTFTAPGLIQGKDAATLRLIPFFRLHESRYMLYWPVSTPARLAQLQESTRQAQAERLALDAQTIDQVAPGQQQPESDHFFQAEGGENGVNKGRHWRHATGWFSYELSDPKSEAATLRLTLSTLDAGRTFDVLLNGVKLQTVAVAADAPQEWHTVDIAVPADLVAAAKGKLVVKFVAGKDSVAGGLYGLRLLR
;
A
#
# COMPACT_ATOMS: atom_id res chain seq x y z
N ILE A 1 8.30 -20.73 -40.01
CA ILE A 1 8.76 -20.72 -38.61
C ILE A 1 8.34 -19.39 -37.99
N ARG A 2 7.66 -19.42 -36.86
CA ARG A 2 7.34 -18.18 -36.11
C ARG A 2 8.63 -17.58 -35.51
N TYR A 3 8.87 -16.29 -35.75
CA TYR A 3 9.93 -15.53 -35.10
C TYR A 3 9.33 -14.78 -33.92
N PRO A 4 9.43 -15.30 -32.67
CA PRO A 4 8.75 -14.67 -31.52
C PRO A 4 9.26 -13.25 -31.28
N GLN A 5 8.35 -12.37 -30.85
CA GLN A 5 8.65 -10.95 -30.57
C GLN A 5 9.72 -10.76 -29.47
N TRP A 6 9.81 -11.70 -28.54
CA TRP A 6 10.78 -11.66 -27.45
C TRP A 6 12.21 -12.07 -27.84
N VAL A 7 12.42 -12.62 -29.06
CA VAL A 7 13.75 -12.91 -29.59
C VAL A 7 14.28 -11.66 -30.29
N ALA A 8 15.44 -11.18 -29.85
CA ALA A 8 16.04 -9.98 -30.40
C ALA A 8 16.26 -10.12 -31.93
N LYS A 9 16.08 -9.01 -32.66
CA LYS A 9 16.27 -8.95 -34.14
C LYS A 9 17.64 -9.51 -34.54
N GLY A 10 17.64 -10.41 -35.54
CA GLY A 10 18.84 -11.06 -36.04
C GLY A 10 19.42 -12.15 -35.16
N LYS A 11 18.76 -12.55 -34.07
CA LYS A 11 19.23 -13.60 -33.15
C LYS A 11 18.58 -14.95 -33.36
N LEU A 12 17.49 -15.05 -34.14
CA LEU A 12 16.94 -16.32 -34.59
C LEU A 12 17.99 -17.10 -35.38
N ARG A 13 18.22 -18.35 -35.04
CA ARG A 13 19.12 -19.23 -35.77
C ARG A 13 18.39 -20.45 -36.24
N VAL A 14 18.58 -20.81 -37.49
CA VAL A 14 18.01 -22.00 -38.12
C VAL A 14 19.11 -22.87 -38.67
N LYS A 15 19.04 -24.17 -38.46
CA LYS A 15 19.86 -25.17 -39.16
C LYS A 15 18.94 -26.12 -39.88
N LEU A 16 19.40 -26.56 -41.06
CA LEU A 16 18.76 -27.59 -41.84
C LEU A 16 19.74 -28.73 -42.02
N ASN A 17 19.37 -29.92 -41.58
CA ASN A 17 20.22 -31.11 -41.57
C ASN A 17 21.62 -30.83 -40.99
N GLY A 18 21.65 -30.10 -39.85
CA GLY A 18 22.87 -29.70 -39.15
C GLY A 18 23.62 -28.50 -39.73
N LYS A 19 23.32 -28.07 -40.98
CA LYS A 19 23.96 -26.92 -41.62
C LYS A 19 23.21 -25.64 -41.36
N ALA A 20 23.94 -24.55 -41.06
CA ALA A 20 23.33 -23.23 -40.79
C ALA A 20 22.58 -22.75 -42.04
N LEU A 21 21.34 -22.32 -41.88
CA LEU A 21 20.50 -21.71 -42.91
C LEU A 21 20.32 -20.24 -42.61
N ARG A 22 20.70 -19.38 -43.54
CA ARG A 22 20.45 -17.94 -43.43
C ARG A 22 18.97 -17.69 -43.75
N VAL A 23 18.28 -17.08 -42.79
CA VAL A 23 16.87 -16.74 -42.94
C VAL A 23 16.69 -15.24 -42.76
N ALA A 24 15.75 -14.67 -43.52
CA ALA A 24 15.31 -13.28 -43.36
C ALA A 24 13.99 -13.24 -42.60
N GLY A 25 13.86 -12.27 -41.71
CA GLY A 25 12.64 -12.03 -40.96
C GLY A 25 12.86 -11.09 -39.79
N VAL A 26 11.77 -10.60 -39.23
CA VAL A 26 11.78 -9.73 -38.07
C VAL A 26 10.94 -10.33 -36.94
N PRO A 27 11.24 -10.00 -35.67
CA PRO A 27 10.44 -10.45 -34.53
C PRO A 27 8.96 -10.09 -34.68
N GLY A 28 8.07 -11.02 -34.33
CA GLY A 28 6.64 -10.89 -34.48
C GLY A 28 6.05 -11.52 -35.76
N GLU A 29 6.87 -11.79 -36.76
CA GLU A 29 6.47 -12.33 -38.08
C GLU A 29 6.81 -13.82 -38.24
N TYR A 30 6.54 -14.34 -39.42
CA TYR A 30 6.94 -15.68 -39.83
C TYR A 30 8.14 -15.62 -40.78
N VAL A 31 9.08 -16.52 -40.55
CA VAL A 31 10.18 -16.81 -41.47
C VAL A 31 9.78 -17.97 -42.38
N THR A 32 9.78 -17.73 -43.66
CA THR A 32 9.47 -18.75 -44.67
C THR A 32 10.76 -19.39 -45.23
N ILE A 33 10.77 -20.71 -45.32
CA ILE A 33 11.82 -21.48 -45.93
C ILE A 33 11.25 -22.19 -47.16
N THR A 34 11.59 -21.72 -48.34
CA THR A 34 11.13 -22.29 -49.62
C THR A 34 12.17 -23.26 -50.16
N ARG A 35 11.80 -24.54 -50.26
CA ARG A 35 12.63 -25.60 -50.83
C ARG A 35 11.84 -26.86 -51.17
N ALA A 36 12.42 -27.77 -51.93
CA ALA A 36 11.91 -29.13 -52.07
C ALA A 36 12.26 -29.94 -50.81
N TRP A 37 11.26 -30.25 -50.00
CA TRP A 37 11.43 -31.02 -48.78
C TRP A 37 11.53 -32.51 -49.08
N LYS A 38 12.39 -33.20 -48.33
CA LYS A 38 12.57 -34.65 -48.41
C LYS A 38 12.18 -35.33 -47.10
N SER A 39 11.70 -36.55 -47.15
CA SER A 39 11.47 -37.34 -45.93
C SER A 39 12.80 -37.43 -45.16
N GLY A 40 12.74 -37.17 -43.84
CA GLY A 40 13.92 -37.16 -42.98
C GLY A 40 14.64 -35.81 -42.87
N ASP A 41 14.21 -34.77 -43.59
CA ASP A 41 14.76 -33.40 -43.39
C ASP A 41 14.49 -32.93 -41.95
N LYS A 42 15.55 -32.41 -41.31
CA LYS A 42 15.50 -31.94 -39.91
C LYS A 42 15.80 -30.44 -39.84
N VAL A 43 14.89 -29.69 -39.25
CA VAL A 43 15.05 -28.25 -39.02
C VAL A 43 15.27 -28.03 -37.51
N ASP A 44 16.43 -27.52 -37.13
CA ASP A 44 16.74 -27.09 -35.76
C ASP A 44 16.58 -25.57 -35.67
N VAL A 45 15.77 -25.11 -34.71
CA VAL A 45 15.51 -23.68 -34.47
C VAL A 45 16.04 -23.30 -33.11
N THR A 46 16.88 -22.27 -33.06
CA THR A 46 17.38 -21.72 -31.80
C THR A 46 16.78 -20.34 -31.57
N LEU A 47 16.12 -20.17 -30.43
CA LEU A 47 15.45 -18.97 -29.97
C LEU A 47 16.16 -18.45 -28.70
N PRO A 48 17.21 -17.61 -28.83
CA PRO A 48 17.93 -17.11 -27.66
C PRO A 48 17.04 -16.23 -26.78
N MET A 49 17.00 -16.55 -25.51
CA MET A 49 16.28 -15.76 -24.51
C MET A 49 17.19 -14.68 -23.91
N THR A 50 16.66 -13.48 -23.74
CA THR A 50 17.32 -12.36 -23.04
C THR A 50 16.44 -11.91 -21.89
N THR A 51 17.06 -11.38 -20.84
CA THR A 51 16.34 -10.78 -19.73
C THR A 51 16.02 -9.33 -20.04
N ARG A 52 14.77 -8.92 -19.79
CA ARG A 52 14.28 -7.55 -20.00
C ARG A 52 13.29 -7.15 -18.91
N LEU A 53 13.07 -5.85 -18.78
CA LEU A 53 11.96 -5.28 -18.00
C LEU A 53 10.81 -4.95 -18.93
N GLU A 54 9.61 -5.09 -18.40
CA GLU A 54 8.37 -4.63 -19.02
C GLU A 54 7.61 -3.79 -18.00
N GLN A 55 7.41 -2.52 -18.35
CA GLN A 55 6.69 -1.58 -17.49
C GLN A 55 5.20 -1.91 -17.51
N MET A 56 4.51 -1.63 -16.38
CA MET A 56 3.07 -1.76 -16.31
C MET A 56 2.37 -0.85 -17.35
N PRO A 57 1.25 -1.30 -17.94
CA PRO A 57 0.56 -0.55 -19.01
C PRO A 57 0.08 0.85 -18.58
N ASP A 58 -0.19 1.07 -17.29
CA ASP A 58 -0.58 2.35 -16.70
C ASP A 58 0.60 3.35 -16.52
N GLN A 59 1.78 2.98 -17.01
CA GLN A 59 3.01 3.77 -16.89
C GLN A 59 3.47 3.98 -15.45
N SER A 60 2.93 3.25 -14.49
CA SER A 60 3.41 3.27 -13.11
C SER A 60 4.86 2.79 -13.03
N ASN A 61 5.56 3.16 -11.95
CA ASN A 61 6.97 2.78 -11.76
C ASN A 61 7.13 1.34 -11.23
N TYR A 62 6.33 0.43 -11.80
CA TYR A 62 6.36 -1.01 -11.55
C TYR A 62 6.71 -1.76 -12.82
N TYR A 63 7.59 -2.74 -12.68
CA TYR A 63 8.15 -3.50 -13.80
C TYR A 63 8.09 -5.00 -13.53
N ALA A 64 7.74 -5.76 -14.56
CA ALA A 64 7.94 -7.21 -14.58
C ALA A 64 9.32 -7.54 -15.13
N VAL A 65 9.96 -8.57 -14.57
CA VAL A 65 11.21 -9.12 -15.11
C VAL A 65 10.86 -10.33 -15.97
N LEU A 66 11.29 -10.31 -17.24
CA LEU A 66 11.05 -11.41 -18.17
C LEU A 66 12.37 -11.98 -18.68
N HIS A 67 12.42 -13.30 -18.84
CA HIS A 67 13.51 -14.01 -19.55
C HIS A 67 12.92 -14.75 -20.74
N GLY A 68 13.16 -14.21 -21.94
CA GLY A 68 12.41 -14.66 -23.13
C GLY A 68 10.90 -14.46 -22.92
N PRO A 69 10.08 -15.50 -23.07
CA PRO A 69 8.63 -15.43 -22.82
C PRO A 69 8.24 -15.65 -21.35
N ILE A 70 9.20 -15.93 -20.46
CA ILE A 70 8.97 -16.37 -19.11
C ILE A 70 8.99 -15.17 -18.15
N VAL A 71 7.93 -14.95 -17.41
CA VAL A 71 7.89 -14.00 -16.31
C VAL A 71 8.63 -14.59 -15.12
N LEU A 72 9.53 -13.80 -14.53
CA LEU A 72 10.29 -14.16 -13.36
C LEU A 72 9.70 -13.47 -12.12
N ALA A 73 9.61 -14.22 -11.04
CA ALA A 73 9.14 -13.71 -9.76
C ALA A 73 10.06 -14.18 -8.63
N ALA A 74 10.02 -13.52 -7.51
CA ALA A 74 10.74 -13.94 -6.31
C ALA A 74 9.78 -14.41 -5.23
N LYS A 75 10.11 -15.53 -4.59
CA LYS A 75 9.46 -15.94 -3.35
C LYS A 75 9.85 -14.97 -2.24
N THR A 76 8.85 -14.36 -1.60
CA THR A 76 9.04 -13.55 -0.40
C THR A 76 8.75 -14.39 0.84
N GLN A 77 9.42 -14.08 1.95
CA GLN A 77 9.20 -14.82 3.19
C GLN A 77 7.79 -14.53 3.73
N PRO A 78 7.06 -15.53 4.22
CA PRO A 78 5.85 -15.30 4.99
C PRO A 78 6.21 -14.56 6.29
N PHE A 79 5.25 -13.81 6.85
CA PHE A 79 5.42 -13.30 8.22
C PHE A 79 5.61 -14.46 9.20
N ALA A 80 6.38 -14.24 10.26
CA ALA A 80 6.53 -15.23 11.32
C ALA A 80 5.14 -15.64 11.83
N ASN A 81 4.88 -16.95 11.90
CA ASN A 81 3.61 -17.56 12.30
C ASN A 81 2.42 -17.34 11.35
N GLU A 82 2.62 -16.83 10.14
CA GLU A 82 1.55 -16.72 9.17
C GLU A 82 1.26 -18.06 8.51
N LYS A 83 0.03 -18.51 8.64
CA LYS A 83 -0.50 -19.65 7.89
C LYS A 83 -1.16 -19.10 6.63
N LEU A 84 -0.58 -19.39 5.47
CA LEU A 84 -1.18 -19.01 4.20
C LEU A 84 -2.49 -19.78 4.00
N ASN A 85 -3.57 -19.05 3.71
CA ASN A 85 -4.85 -19.66 3.40
C ASN A 85 -5.03 -19.71 1.88
N TYR A 86 -5.02 -20.92 1.34
CA TYR A 86 -5.14 -21.19 -0.10
C TYR A 86 -6.57 -21.53 -0.53
N PHE A 87 -7.51 -21.62 0.41
CA PHE A 87 -8.86 -22.03 0.08
C PHE A 87 -9.60 -20.93 -0.66
N ALA A 88 -10.10 -21.29 -1.83
CA ALA A 88 -11.17 -20.59 -2.47
C ALA A 88 -12.45 -20.83 -1.69
N ASP A 89 -13.11 -19.76 -1.32
CA ASP A 89 -14.48 -19.83 -0.83
C ASP A 89 -15.40 -19.94 -2.05
N ASP A 90 -16.09 -21.07 -2.19
CA ASP A 90 -17.03 -21.32 -3.29
C ASP A 90 -18.22 -20.33 -3.30
N THR A 91 -18.39 -19.54 -2.25
CA THR A 91 -19.45 -18.53 -2.14
C THR A 91 -19.19 -17.25 -2.92
N ARG A 92 -17.98 -17.06 -3.47
CA ARG A 92 -17.59 -15.86 -4.22
C ARG A 92 -17.03 -16.22 -5.58
N MET A 93 -17.44 -15.48 -6.60
CA MET A 93 -16.86 -15.55 -7.94
C MET A 93 -15.41 -15.02 -7.91
N GLY A 94 -14.47 -15.90 -7.65
CA GLY A 94 -13.05 -15.60 -7.65
C GLY A 94 -12.34 -16.09 -6.39
N HIS A 95 -11.15 -16.59 -6.61
CA HIS A 95 -10.27 -17.04 -5.55
C HIS A 95 -9.51 -15.83 -4.99
N ILE A 96 -10.01 -15.24 -3.91
CA ILE A 96 -9.33 -14.14 -3.24
C ILE A 96 -8.40 -14.75 -2.18
N ALA A 97 -7.11 -14.60 -2.36
CA ALA A 97 -6.14 -14.93 -1.32
C ALA A 97 -6.43 -14.08 -0.07
N GLN A 98 -6.72 -14.73 1.04
CA GLN A 98 -6.88 -14.08 2.33
C GLN A 98 -5.54 -14.07 3.06
N GLY A 99 -5.25 -13.00 3.77
CA GLY A 99 -4.05 -12.86 4.55
C GLY A 99 -3.66 -11.39 4.76
N GLN A 100 -2.69 -11.17 5.62
CA GLN A 100 -2.20 -9.83 5.89
C GLN A 100 -1.51 -9.26 4.64
N VAL A 101 -1.92 -8.08 4.21
CA VAL A 101 -1.26 -7.35 3.12
C VAL A 101 0.13 -6.93 3.58
N CYS A 102 1.17 -7.26 2.79
CA CYS A 102 2.51 -6.75 3.04
C CYS A 102 2.52 -5.24 2.75
N PRO A 103 2.96 -4.40 3.69
CA PRO A 103 3.17 -2.98 3.42
C PRO A 103 4.18 -2.81 2.28
N LEU A 104 3.89 -1.90 1.34
CA LEU A 104 4.80 -1.62 0.21
C LEU A 104 6.19 -1.19 0.69
N GLU A 105 6.25 -0.47 1.83
CA GLU A 105 7.48 0.01 2.45
C GLU A 105 8.43 -1.11 2.89
N SER A 106 7.87 -2.28 3.24
CA SER A 106 8.65 -3.47 3.63
C SER A 106 8.90 -4.43 2.47
N SER A 107 8.31 -4.18 1.30
CA SER A 107 8.45 -5.03 0.14
C SER A 107 9.82 -4.83 -0.54
N PRO A 108 10.41 -5.88 -1.12
CA PRO A 108 11.64 -5.72 -1.86
C PRO A 108 11.44 -4.87 -3.12
N LEU A 109 12.42 -4.04 -3.45
CA LEU A 109 12.39 -3.16 -4.62
C LEU A 109 13.75 -3.11 -5.31
N PHE A 110 13.77 -2.73 -6.59
CA PHE A 110 14.99 -2.44 -7.30
C PHE A 110 15.46 -1.01 -6.98
N VAL A 111 16.74 -0.86 -6.65
CA VAL A 111 17.35 0.44 -6.36
C VAL A 111 18.59 0.62 -7.21
N SER A 112 18.55 1.59 -8.12
CA SER A 112 19.68 1.92 -8.99
C SER A 112 19.54 3.30 -9.59
N ASP A 113 20.67 3.99 -9.77
CA ASP A 113 20.80 5.19 -10.59
C ASP A 113 21.17 4.86 -12.05
N GLU A 114 21.53 3.60 -12.32
CA GLU A 114 21.99 3.16 -13.65
C GLU A 114 20.77 2.93 -14.54
N GLN A 115 20.78 3.48 -15.76
CA GLN A 115 19.75 3.22 -16.77
C GLN A 115 19.71 1.75 -17.20
N ASP A 116 20.87 1.06 -17.17
CA ASP A 116 21.02 -0.32 -17.61
C ASP A 116 21.30 -1.27 -16.42
N PHE A 117 20.55 -1.10 -15.32
CA PHE A 117 20.70 -1.94 -14.13
C PHE A 117 20.34 -3.41 -14.39
N MET A 118 19.68 -3.73 -15.50
CA MET A 118 19.33 -5.09 -15.88
C MET A 118 20.55 -6.00 -16.03
N ARG A 119 21.72 -5.46 -16.35
CA ARG A 119 22.99 -6.21 -16.40
C ARG A 119 23.39 -6.82 -15.07
N ARG A 120 22.82 -6.33 -13.97
CA ARG A 120 23.05 -6.86 -12.62
C ARG A 120 22.21 -8.10 -12.32
N ILE A 121 21.17 -8.39 -13.11
CA ILE A 121 20.41 -9.63 -13.03
C ILE A 121 21.17 -10.72 -13.75
N LYS A 122 21.72 -11.67 -13.00
CA LYS A 122 22.63 -12.71 -13.51
C LYS A 122 22.06 -14.12 -13.26
N PRO A 123 22.27 -15.05 -14.19
CA PRO A 123 21.89 -16.44 -13.97
C PRO A 123 22.72 -17.05 -12.84
N VAL A 124 22.09 -17.90 -12.05
CA VAL A 124 22.74 -18.69 -11.01
C VAL A 124 23.33 -19.97 -11.65
N LYS A 125 24.65 -20.16 -11.46
CA LYS A 125 25.34 -21.33 -12.02
C LYS A 125 24.73 -22.63 -11.50
N GLY A 126 24.44 -23.56 -12.41
CA GLY A 126 23.89 -24.87 -12.07
C GLY A 126 22.39 -24.86 -11.74
N GLN A 127 21.72 -23.73 -11.78
CA GLN A 127 20.27 -23.62 -11.54
C GLN A 127 19.55 -23.03 -12.75
N PRO A 128 19.00 -23.89 -13.65
CA PRO A 128 18.34 -23.40 -14.86
C PRO A 128 17.17 -22.45 -14.56
N LEU A 129 17.12 -21.33 -15.29
CA LEU A 129 16.08 -20.30 -15.19
C LEU A 129 16.02 -19.64 -13.81
N THR A 130 17.09 -19.71 -13.03
CA THR A 130 17.21 -19.04 -11.74
C THR A 130 18.19 -17.89 -11.85
N PHE A 131 17.80 -16.72 -11.35
CA PHE A 131 18.58 -15.50 -11.43
C PHE A 131 18.76 -14.86 -10.07
N THR A 132 19.81 -14.08 -9.93
CA THR A 132 20.08 -13.23 -8.76
C THR A 132 20.34 -11.80 -9.20
N ALA A 133 20.11 -10.84 -8.32
CA ALA A 133 20.30 -9.41 -8.58
C ALA A 133 21.07 -8.75 -7.41
N PRO A 134 22.37 -9.11 -7.25
CA PRO A 134 23.15 -8.68 -6.09
C PRO A 134 23.31 -7.17 -6.05
N GLY A 135 23.00 -6.57 -4.90
CA GLY A 135 23.06 -5.14 -4.65
C GLY A 135 22.09 -4.30 -5.47
N LEU A 136 21.21 -4.91 -6.26
CA LEU A 136 20.12 -4.24 -6.97
C LEU A 136 18.82 -4.27 -6.17
N ILE A 137 18.51 -5.41 -5.56
CA ILE A 137 17.32 -5.55 -4.72
C ILE A 137 17.66 -5.05 -3.33
N GLN A 138 16.78 -4.19 -2.78
CA GLN A 138 16.79 -3.78 -1.39
C GLN A 138 15.49 -4.21 -0.70
N GLY A 139 15.55 -4.37 0.62
CA GLY A 139 14.47 -4.88 1.45
C GLY A 139 14.92 -6.05 2.32
N LYS A 140 14.00 -6.55 3.13
CA LYS A 140 14.28 -7.71 4.00
C LYS A 140 14.64 -8.93 3.14
N ASP A 141 15.66 -9.66 3.54
CA ASP A 141 16.16 -10.88 2.87
C ASP A 141 16.60 -10.70 1.39
N ALA A 142 16.84 -9.46 0.96
CA ALA A 142 17.17 -9.12 -0.43
C ALA A 142 18.35 -9.95 -1.00
N ALA A 143 19.37 -10.24 -0.18
CA ALA A 143 20.54 -11.02 -0.60
C ALA A 143 20.20 -12.48 -0.95
N THR A 144 19.17 -13.05 -0.35
CA THR A 144 18.76 -14.45 -0.54
C THR A 144 17.69 -14.60 -1.63
N LEU A 145 17.06 -13.51 -2.05
CA LEU A 145 16.02 -13.56 -3.07
C LEU A 145 16.55 -14.13 -4.38
N ARG A 146 15.74 -14.97 -5.00
CA ARG A 146 15.99 -15.54 -6.32
C ARG A 146 14.81 -15.24 -7.22
N LEU A 147 15.11 -14.81 -8.42
CA LEU A 147 14.14 -14.66 -9.49
C LEU A 147 14.02 -15.99 -10.22
N ILE A 148 12.85 -16.59 -10.17
CA ILE A 148 12.56 -17.90 -10.79
C ILE A 148 11.29 -17.79 -11.66
N PRO A 149 11.05 -18.72 -12.59
CA PRO A 149 9.82 -18.73 -13.36
C PRO A 149 8.58 -18.66 -12.46
N PHE A 150 7.66 -17.76 -12.75
CA PHE A 150 6.43 -17.62 -11.97
C PHE A 150 5.64 -18.94 -11.84
N PHE A 151 5.61 -19.73 -12.90
CA PHE A 151 4.95 -21.05 -12.90
C PHE A 151 5.60 -22.11 -11.96
N ARG A 152 6.75 -21.80 -11.36
CA ARG A 152 7.40 -22.65 -10.34
C ARG A 152 7.11 -22.19 -8.91
N LEU A 153 6.38 -21.09 -8.75
CA LEU A 153 6.01 -20.56 -7.43
C LEU A 153 4.68 -21.17 -7.01
N HIS A 154 4.73 -21.97 -5.97
CA HIS A 154 3.56 -22.57 -5.35
C HIS A 154 3.58 -22.28 -3.85
N GLU A 155 2.41 -22.16 -3.24
CA GLU A 155 2.24 -22.08 -1.78
C GLU A 155 3.19 -21.08 -1.11
N SER A 156 3.29 -19.90 -1.70
CA SER A 156 4.19 -18.86 -1.20
C SER A 156 3.68 -17.47 -1.52
N ARG A 157 4.05 -16.50 -0.69
CA ARG A 157 3.99 -15.10 -1.09
C ARG A 157 5.09 -14.84 -2.12
N TYR A 158 4.84 -13.94 -3.05
CA TYR A 158 5.79 -13.64 -4.12
C TYR A 158 5.73 -12.17 -4.55
N MET A 159 6.82 -11.70 -5.11
CA MET A 159 6.92 -10.44 -5.81
C MET A 159 7.02 -10.70 -7.32
N LEU A 160 6.07 -10.17 -8.07
CA LEU A 160 5.99 -10.29 -9.52
C LEU A 160 6.29 -8.95 -10.21
N TYR A 161 5.67 -7.89 -9.72
CA TYR A 161 5.88 -6.52 -10.18
C TYR A 161 6.78 -5.78 -9.21
N TRP A 162 7.89 -5.27 -9.71
CA TRP A 162 8.94 -4.67 -8.91
C TRP A 162 8.88 -3.17 -8.99
N PRO A 163 8.71 -2.47 -7.87
CA PRO A 163 8.93 -1.04 -7.84
C PRO A 163 10.42 -0.75 -8.08
N VAL A 164 10.69 0.29 -8.87
CA VAL A 164 12.05 0.77 -9.16
C VAL A 164 12.24 2.12 -8.51
N SER A 165 13.34 2.32 -7.81
CA SER A 165 13.69 3.57 -7.15
C SER A 165 15.16 3.92 -7.37
N THR A 166 15.49 5.19 -7.14
CA THR A 166 16.88 5.62 -6.99
C THR A 166 17.28 5.60 -5.51
N PRO A 167 18.60 5.50 -5.18
CA PRO A 167 19.06 5.60 -3.80
C PRO A 167 18.60 6.88 -3.10
N ALA A 168 18.63 8.02 -3.81
CA ALA A 168 18.20 9.31 -3.27
C ALA A 168 16.70 9.32 -2.92
N ARG A 169 15.85 8.82 -3.81
CA ARG A 169 14.40 8.73 -3.59
C ARG A 169 14.07 7.76 -2.45
N LEU A 170 14.79 6.63 -2.37
CA LEU A 170 14.62 5.68 -1.27
C LEU A 170 15.00 6.31 0.07
N ALA A 171 16.14 7.00 0.15
CA ALA A 171 16.55 7.71 1.36
C ALA A 171 15.52 8.77 1.79
N GLN A 172 14.99 9.54 0.85
CA GLN A 172 13.93 10.50 1.12
C GLN A 172 12.65 9.84 1.66
N LEU A 173 12.23 8.72 1.06
CA LEU A 173 11.07 7.97 1.53
C LEU A 173 11.28 7.40 2.94
N GLN A 174 12.44 6.83 3.20
CA GLN A 174 12.81 6.32 4.53
C GLN A 174 12.82 7.43 5.58
N GLU A 175 13.36 8.61 5.24
CA GLU A 175 13.38 9.75 6.15
C GLU A 175 11.96 10.28 6.43
N SER A 176 11.11 10.43 5.41
CA SER A 176 9.73 10.87 5.60
C SER A 176 8.92 9.86 6.44
N THR A 177 9.14 8.56 6.23
CA THR A 177 8.50 7.50 7.04
C THR A 177 8.97 7.55 8.49
N ARG A 178 10.28 7.74 8.71
CA ARG A 178 10.85 7.90 10.06
C ARG A 178 10.28 9.12 10.78
N GLN A 179 10.16 10.26 10.08
CA GLN A 179 9.58 11.49 10.64
C GLN A 179 8.11 11.29 11.00
N ALA A 180 7.30 10.73 10.08
CA ALA A 180 5.88 10.44 10.34
C ALA A 180 5.70 9.48 11.53
N GLN A 181 6.57 8.48 11.65
CA GLN A 181 6.54 7.55 12.78
C GLN A 181 6.94 8.24 14.09
N ALA A 182 7.95 9.10 14.08
CA ALA A 182 8.38 9.87 15.25
C ALA A 182 7.26 10.83 15.71
N GLU A 183 6.62 11.53 14.78
CA GLU A 183 5.47 12.41 15.07
C GLU A 183 4.29 11.63 15.67
N ARG A 184 3.98 10.45 15.12
CA ARG A 184 2.94 9.58 15.67
C ARG A 184 3.26 9.14 17.09
N LEU A 185 4.49 8.67 17.34
CA LEU A 185 4.93 8.25 18.68
C LEU A 185 4.89 9.40 19.68
N ALA A 186 5.31 10.62 19.26
CA ALA A 186 5.23 11.81 20.10
C ALA A 186 3.78 12.17 20.44
N LEU A 187 2.87 12.09 19.45
CA LEU A 187 1.46 12.32 19.66
C LEU A 187 0.84 11.26 20.59
N ASP A 188 1.15 9.98 20.38
CA ASP A 188 0.66 8.89 21.22
C ASP A 188 1.17 9.02 22.67
N ALA A 189 2.42 9.49 22.86
CA ALA A 189 2.96 9.77 24.20
C ALA A 189 2.27 10.93 24.92
N GLN A 190 1.74 11.90 24.19
CA GLN A 190 0.96 13.03 24.74
C GLN A 190 -0.53 12.67 24.91
N THR A 191 -1.01 11.59 24.27
CA THR A 191 -2.41 11.20 24.32
C THR A 191 -2.73 10.54 25.66
N ILE A 192 -3.70 11.10 26.37
CA ILE A 192 -4.26 10.57 27.63
C ILE A 192 -5.34 9.55 27.28
N ASP A 193 -6.24 9.93 26.36
CA ASP A 193 -7.35 9.09 25.92
C ASP A 193 -7.72 9.43 24.47
N GLN A 194 -8.37 8.49 23.76
CA GLN A 194 -8.76 8.71 22.36
C GLN A 194 -9.98 7.89 21.96
N VAL A 195 -10.78 8.45 21.06
CA VAL A 195 -11.91 7.76 20.44
C VAL A 195 -11.70 7.66 18.93
N ALA A 196 -12.04 6.53 18.34
CA ALA A 196 -12.21 6.36 16.92
C ALA A 196 -13.72 6.46 16.56
N PRO A 197 -14.21 7.65 16.18
CA PRO A 197 -15.63 7.87 15.93
C PRO A 197 -16.16 6.98 14.81
N GLY A 198 -17.41 6.52 14.93
CA GLY A 198 -18.05 5.64 13.97
C GLY A 198 -17.61 4.17 14.03
N GLN A 199 -16.74 3.79 14.96
CA GLN A 199 -16.38 2.41 15.26
C GLN A 199 -17.07 1.92 16.52
N GLN A 200 -17.77 0.79 16.41
CA GLN A 200 -18.67 0.30 17.45
C GLN A 200 -17.98 0.11 18.82
N GLN A 201 -16.84 -0.59 18.87
CA GLN A 201 -16.16 -0.88 20.13
C GLN A 201 -15.58 0.38 20.79
N PRO A 202 -14.79 1.23 20.09
CA PRO A 202 -14.29 2.48 20.68
C PRO A 202 -15.39 3.41 21.18
N GLU A 203 -16.52 3.51 20.47
CA GLU A 203 -17.65 4.34 20.92
C GLU A 203 -18.37 3.75 22.12
N SER A 204 -18.52 2.43 22.18
CA SER A 204 -19.10 1.74 23.33
C SER A 204 -18.24 1.91 24.58
N ASP A 205 -16.93 1.78 24.45
CA ASP A 205 -15.97 1.94 25.55
C ASP A 205 -15.97 3.36 26.12
N HIS A 206 -16.40 4.35 25.32
CA HIS A 206 -16.49 5.77 25.71
C HIS A 206 -17.94 6.25 25.92
N PHE A 207 -18.85 5.34 26.23
CA PHE A 207 -20.24 5.66 26.57
C PHE A 207 -20.93 6.58 25.58
N PHE A 208 -20.75 6.31 24.29
CA PHE A 208 -21.36 7.08 23.20
C PHE A 208 -22.86 7.28 23.39
N GLN A 209 -23.30 8.52 23.26
CA GLN A 209 -24.71 8.90 23.21
C GLN A 209 -24.94 9.91 22.09
N ALA A 210 -26.12 9.87 21.45
CA ALA A 210 -26.45 10.80 20.38
C ALA A 210 -27.95 11.01 20.24
N GLU A 211 -28.30 12.16 19.66
CA GLU A 211 -29.61 12.48 19.12
C GLU A 211 -29.45 12.81 17.64
N GLY A 212 -30.08 12.02 16.75
CA GLY A 212 -29.94 12.18 15.31
C GLY A 212 -28.53 11.83 14.79
N GLY A 213 -27.88 10.84 15.42
CA GLY A 213 -26.52 10.45 15.11
C GLY A 213 -26.44 9.48 13.93
N GLU A 214 -25.49 9.75 13.00
CA GLU A 214 -25.15 8.88 11.87
C GLU A 214 -23.64 8.64 11.82
N ASN A 215 -23.24 7.52 11.22
CA ASN A 215 -21.83 7.17 10.99
C ASN A 215 -21.65 6.59 9.59
N GLY A 216 -20.40 6.57 9.14
CA GLY A 216 -20.04 5.97 7.86
C GLY A 216 -18.55 5.86 7.68
N VAL A 217 -18.15 5.54 6.46
CA VAL A 217 -16.75 5.41 6.05
C VAL A 217 -16.52 6.26 4.81
N ASN A 218 -15.47 7.09 4.82
CA ASN A 218 -15.03 7.85 3.68
C ASN A 218 -13.52 7.62 3.46
N LYS A 219 -13.14 7.15 2.28
CA LYS A 219 -11.75 6.81 1.93
C LYS A 219 -11.04 5.95 3.01
N GLY A 220 -11.78 4.97 3.56
CA GLY A 220 -11.27 4.06 4.59
C GLY A 220 -11.23 4.63 6.01
N ARG A 221 -11.68 5.87 6.25
CA ARG A 221 -11.77 6.48 7.57
C ARG A 221 -13.22 6.53 8.06
N HIS A 222 -13.45 6.03 9.25
CA HIS A 222 -14.75 6.13 9.92
C HIS A 222 -14.99 7.56 10.40
N TRP A 223 -16.26 7.96 10.41
CA TRP A 223 -16.69 9.26 10.90
C TRP A 223 -18.00 9.16 11.67
N ARG A 224 -18.25 10.17 12.51
CA ARG A 224 -19.48 10.38 13.25
C ARG A 224 -19.98 11.81 13.06
N HIS A 225 -21.30 11.96 12.86
CA HIS A 225 -21.99 13.24 13.00
C HIS A 225 -23.38 13.07 13.63
N ALA A 226 -24.04 14.19 13.96
CA ALA A 226 -25.43 14.21 14.40
C ALA A 226 -26.14 15.49 13.97
N THR A 227 -27.41 15.39 13.63
CA THR A 227 -28.27 16.55 13.38
C THR A 227 -28.66 17.30 14.65
N GLY A 228 -28.62 16.62 15.80
CA GLY A 228 -28.80 17.20 17.11
C GLY A 228 -27.47 17.30 17.87
N TRP A 229 -27.09 16.24 18.54
CA TRP A 229 -25.86 16.19 19.33
C TRP A 229 -25.33 14.76 19.46
N PHE A 230 -24.03 14.64 19.80
CA PHE A 230 -23.44 13.39 20.28
C PHE A 230 -22.36 13.66 21.32
N SER A 231 -22.03 12.65 22.14
CA SER A 231 -21.05 12.78 23.22
C SER A 231 -20.27 11.51 23.46
N TYR A 232 -19.08 11.69 24.05
CA TYR A 232 -18.20 10.65 24.55
C TYR A 232 -17.75 10.98 25.98
N GLU A 233 -17.52 9.96 26.81
CA GLU A 233 -16.86 10.07 28.10
C GLU A 233 -15.38 9.71 27.93
N LEU A 234 -14.47 10.68 28.14
CA LEU A 234 -13.02 10.48 28.11
C LEU A 234 -12.48 10.31 29.53
N SER A 235 -11.44 9.50 29.66
CA SER A 235 -10.79 9.21 30.94
C SER A 235 -9.50 10.03 31.10
N ASP A 236 -9.41 10.78 32.21
CA ASP A 236 -8.21 11.53 32.63
C ASP A 236 -7.94 11.33 34.12
N PRO A 237 -7.50 10.13 34.55
CA PRO A 237 -7.37 9.80 35.98
C PRO A 237 -6.35 10.64 36.74
N LYS A 238 -5.45 11.34 36.04
CA LYS A 238 -4.41 12.18 36.59
C LYS A 238 -4.73 13.66 36.55
N SER A 239 -5.82 14.04 35.86
CA SER A 239 -6.19 15.44 35.62
C SER A 239 -5.09 16.24 34.92
N GLU A 240 -4.50 15.64 33.87
CA GLU A 240 -3.39 16.21 33.07
C GLU A 240 -3.85 16.81 31.72
N ALA A 241 -5.14 16.72 31.41
CA ALA A 241 -5.67 17.15 30.13
C ALA A 241 -5.49 18.67 29.93
N ALA A 242 -4.92 19.06 28.78
CA ALA A 242 -4.71 20.44 28.38
C ALA A 242 -5.36 20.77 27.03
N THR A 243 -5.50 19.77 26.15
CA THR A 243 -5.98 19.99 24.77
C THR A 243 -6.90 18.86 24.34
N LEU A 244 -8.01 19.25 23.71
CA LEU A 244 -8.91 18.35 22.99
C LEU A 244 -8.63 18.52 21.49
N ARG A 245 -8.11 17.48 20.82
CA ARG A 245 -7.82 17.47 19.40
C ARG A 245 -8.89 16.76 18.63
N LEU A 246 -9.48 17.45 17.67
CA LEU A 246 -10.48 16.93 16.73
C LEU A 246 -9.80 16.68 15.39
N THR A 247 -10.12 15.57 14.72
CA THR A 247 -9.79 15.36 13.31
C THR A 247 -11.05 15.55 12.47
N LEU A 248 -11.00 16.50 11.54
CA LEU A 248 -12.10 16.91 10.66
C LEU A 248 -11.70 16.76 9.19
N SER A 249 -12.65 16.92 8.27
CA SER A 249 -12.42 16.88 6.83
C SER A 249 -12.98 18.12 6.14
N THR A 250 -12.27 18.61 5.12
CA THR A 250 -12.78 19.70 4.23
C THR A 250 -14.03 19.29 3.45
N LEU A 251 -14.31 17.99 3.35
CA LEU A 251 -15.56 17.49 2.74
C LEU A 251 -16.82 17.88 3.54
N ASP A 252 -16.63 18.19 4.81
CA ASP A 252 -17.68 18.64 5.73
C ASP A 252 -17.68 20.17 5.89
N ALA A 253 -17.03 20.90 4.98
CA ALA A 253 -16.92 22.35 5.02
C ALA A 253 -18.27 23.04 5.13
N GLY A 254 -18.31 24.13 5.90
CA GLY A 254 -19.51 24.90 6.19
C GLY A 254 -20.33 24.37 7.37
N ARG A 255 -20.04 23.20 7.92
CA ARG A 255 -20.66 22.75 9.17
C ARG A 255 -20.18 23.61 10.34
N THR A 256 -21.10 23.86 11.25
CA THR A 256 -20.83 24.63 12.48
C THR A 256 -21.44 23.92 13.66
N PHE A 257 -20.69 23.74 14.73
CA PHE A 257 -21.15 23.07 15.94
C PHE A 257 -20.40 23.56 17.18
N ASP A 258 -21.04 23.42 18.31
CA ASP A 258 -20.46 23.74 19.62
C ASP A 258 -19.80 22.51 20.23
N VAL A 259 -18.64 22.71 20.84
CA VAL A 259 -17.94 21.69 21.64
C VAL A 259 -18.06 22.07 23.12
N LEU A 260 -18.64 21.18 23.91
CA LEU A 260 -18.82 21.36 25.34
C LEU A 260 -18.02 20.30 26.09
N LEU A 261 -17.51 20.69 27.27
CA LEU A 261 -16.89 19.79 28.25
C LEU A 261 -17.65 19.86 29.54
N ASN A 262 -18.18 18.71 30.02
CA ASN A 262 -19.02 18.62 31.23
C ASN A 262 -20.14 19.67 31.27
N GLY A 263 -20.75 19.96 30.10
CA GLY A 263 -21.81 20.93 29.94
C GLY A 263 -21.37 22.39 29.76
N VAL A 264 -20.08 22.68 29.93
CA VAL A 264 -19.53 24.02 29.69
C VAL A 264 -19.04 24.16 28.24
N LYS A 265 -19.50 25.16 27.54
CA LYS A 265 -19.07 25.42 26.15
C LYS A 265 -17.61 25.86 26.12
N LEU A 266 -16.77 25.14 25.39
CA LEU A 266 -15.37 25.49 25.13
C LEU A 266 -15.23 26.37 23.90
N GLN A 267 -15.82 25.93 22.79
CA GLN A 267 -15.63 26.60 21.51
C GLN A 267 -16.77 26.28 20.53
N THR A 268 -17.04 27.21 19.60
CA THR A 268 -17.77 26.92 18.37
C THR A 268 -16.76 26.59 17.27
N VAL A 269 -16.90 25.44 16.64
CA VAL A 269 -16.06 24.99 15.53
C VAL A 269 -16.81 25.20 14.23
N ALA A 270 -16.18 25.87 13.28
CA ALA A 270 -16.60 25.93 11.88
C ALA A 270 -15.63 25.13 11.03
N VAL A 271 -16.12 24.17 10.26
CA VAL A 271 -15.27 23.34 9.41
C VAL A 271 -14.83 24.14 8.20
N ALA A 272 -13.51 24.35 8.06
CA ALA A 272 -12.92 25.14 7.01
C ALA A 272 -12.92 24.42 5.66
N ALA A 273 -13.18 25.16 4.59
CA ALA A 273 -13.10 24.66 3.21
C ALA A 273 -11.66 24.72 2.64
N ASP A 274 -10.83 25.60 3.19
CA ASP A 274 -9.51 25.98 2.69
C ASP A 274 -8.35 25.43 3.54
N ALA A 275 -8.62 24.40 4.36
CA ALA A 275 -7.56 23.74 5.10
C ALA A 275 -6.51 23.12 4.13
N PRO A 276 -5.20 23.18 4.49
CA PRO A 276 -4.12 22.72 3.59
C PRO A 276 -4.21 21.25 3.17
N GLN A 277 -4.92 20.46 3.96
CA GLN A 277 -5.14 19.03 3.71
C GLN A 277 -6.59 18.68 3.90
N GLU A 278 -7.07 17.66 3.18
CA GLU A 278 -8.44 17.16 3.29
C GLU A 278 -8.80 16.79 4.74
N TRP A 279 -7.89 16.09 5.41
CA TRP A 279 -8.01 15.84 6.86
C TRP A 279 -7.08 16.78 7.62
N HIS A 280 -7.65 17.52 8.53
CA HIS A 280 -6.94 18.49 9.36
C HIS A 280 -7.37 18.36 10.81
N THR A 281 -6.59 18.94 11.71
CA THR A 281 -6.88 18.92 13.15
C THR A 281 -7.26 20.29 13.64
N VAL A 282 -8.17 20.32 14.64
CA VAL A 282 -8.53 21.48 15.40
C VAL A 282 -8.23 21.19 16.87
N ASP A 283 -7.37 22.00 17.46
CA ASP A 283 -7.01 21.91 18.88
C ASP A 283 -7.82 22.91 19.69
N ILE A 284 -8.47 22.44 20.74
CA ILE A 284 -9.28 23.23 21.66
C ILE A 284 -8.64 23.15 23.03
N ALA A 285 -8.29 24.27 23.61
CA ALA A 285 -7.75 24.34 24.96
C ALA A 285 -8.79 23.85 25.99
N VAL A 286 -8.36 23.01 26.91
CA VAL A 286 -9.17 22.49 28.01
C VAL A 286 -8.81 23.24 29.29
N PRO A 287 -9.75 24.01 29.90
CA PRO A 287 -9.47 24.74 31.12
C PRO A 287 -9.14 23.84 32.31
N ALA A 288 -8.05 24.13 33.02
CA ALA A 288 -7.56 23.29 34.10
C ALA A 288 -8.53 23.16 35.28
N ASP A 289 -9.34 24.18 35.52
CA ASP A 289 -10.41 24.15 36.58
C ASP A 289 -11.52 23.15 36.21
N LEU A 290 -11.91 23.05 34.95
CA LEU A 290 -12.87 22.04 34.48
C LEU A 290 -12.30 20.63 34.59
N VAL A 291 -11.00 20.44 34.28
CA VAL A 291 -10.30 19.16 34.41
C VAL A 291 -10.26 18.71 35.88
N ALA A 292 -9.86 19.60 36.79
CA ALA A 292 -9.80 19.34 38.23
C ALA A 292 -11.18 18.98 38.80
N ALA A 293 -12.23 19.70 38.37
CA ALA A 293 -13.61 19.46 38.82
C ALA A 293 -14.18 18.13 38.30
N ALA A 294 -13.67 17.63 37.20
CA ALA A 294 -14.17 16.44 36.49
C ALA A 294 -13.82 15.11 37.19
N LYS A 295 -12.86 15.11 38.15
CA LYS A 295 -12.42 13.91 38.89
C LYS A 295 -12.11 12.71 37.99
N GLY A 296 -11.45 12.99 36.85
CA GLY A 296 -10.99 11.97 35.91
C GLY A 296 -11.98 11.54 34.83
N LYS A 297 -13.21 12.12 34.79
CA LYS A 297 -14.24 11.82 33.79
C LYS A 297 -14.65 13.09 33.04
N LEU A 298 -14.33 13.14 31.74
CA LEU A 298 -14.55 14.28 30.88
C LEU A 298 -15.60 13.95 29.80
N VAL A 299 -16.81 14.45 29.97
CA VAL A 299 -17.89 14.29 28.99
C VAL A 299 -17.75 15.37 27.93
N VAL A 300 -17.28 14.98 26.73
CA VAL A 300 -17.20 15.86 25.57
C VAL A 300 -18.47 15.72 24.76
N LYS A 301 -19.17 16.82 24.52
CA LYS A 301 -20.43 16.88 23.77
C LYS A 301 -20.29 17.82 22.58
N PHE A 302 -20.75 17.35 21.44
CA PHE A 302 -20.81 18.09 20.18
C PHE A 302 -22.27 18.41 19.88
N VAL A 303 -22.62 19.67 19.73
CA VAL A 303 -24.00 20.13 19.52
C VAL A 303 -24.09 20.85 18.19
N ALA A 304 -25.00 20.46 17.33
CA ALA A 304 -25.20 21.07 16.04
C ALA A 304 -25.53 22.56 16.17
N GLY A 305 -24.93 23.41 15.34
CA GLY A 305 -25.32 24.79 15.18
C GLY A 305 -26.68 24.90 14.48
N LYS A 306 -27.23 26.13 14.47
CA LYS A 306 -28.47 26.39 13.77
C LYS A 306 -28.34 26.03 12.28
N ASP A 307 -29.27 25.23 11.79
CA ASP A 307 -29.31 24.77 10.39
C ASP A 307 -28.02 24.04 9.94
N SER A 308 -27.33 23.34 10.88
CA SER A 308 -26.07 22.67 10.66
C SER A 308 -26.08 21.24 11.24
N VAL A 309 -24.94 20.56 11.14
CA VAL A 309 -24.70 19.20 11.64
C VAL A 309 -23.49 19.23 12.55
N ALA A 310 -23.58 18.62 13.73
CA ALA A 310 -22.45 18.45 14.63
C ALA A 310 -21.49 17.40 14.10
N GLY A 311 -20.21 17.73 14.02
CA GLY A 311 -19.15 16.77 13.65
C GLY A 311 -18.91 16.67 12.15
N GLY A 312 -18.80 15.45 11.63
CA GLY A 312 -17.88 15.01 10.62
C GLY A 312 -16.57 14.71 11.29
N LEU A 313 -16.67 14.05 12.49
CA LEU A 313 -15.53 13.79 13.35
C LEU A 313 -14.89 12.46 12.95
N TYR A 314 -13.63 12.48 12.56
CA TYR A 314 -12.83 11.32 12.15
C TYR A 314 -11.85 10.84 13.22
N GLY A 315 -11.65 11.62 14.26
CA GLY A 315 -10.80 11.29 15.40
C GLY A 315 -10.99 12.27 16.54
N LEU A 316 -10.87 11.79 17.76
CA LEU A 316 -10.92 12.57 18.98
C LEU A 316 -9.76 12.13 19.88
N ARG A 317 -8.94 13.07 20.35
CA ARG A 317 -7.88 12.81 21.30
C ARG A 317 -7.90 13.83 22.44
N LEU A 318 -7.63 13.34 23.62
CA LEU A 318 -7.38 14.14 24.81
C LEU A 318 -5.87 14.14 25.04
N LEU A 319 -5.25 15.31 25.03
CA LEU A 319 -3.80 15.47 25.14
C LEU A 319 -3.43 16.22 26.42
N ARG A 320 -2.24 15.85 26.96
CA ARG A 320 -1.61 16.58 28.07
C ARG A 320 -0.81 17.77 27.56
#